data_65a0ae363b35841b78bebdce10d93d3b
#
_entry.id   65a0ae363b35841b78bebdce10d93d3b
#
_cell.length_a   1.000
_cell.length_b   1.000
_cell.length_c   1.000
_cell.angle_alpha   90.00
_cell.angle_beta   90.00
_cell.angle_gamma   90.00
#
_symmetry.space_group_name_H-M   'P 1'
#
loop_
_entity.id
_entity.type
_entity.pdbx_description
1 polymer ?
#
loop_
_entity_poly.entity_id
_entity_poly.type
_entity_poly.pdbx_seq_one_letter_code
_entity_poly.pdbx_strand_id
1 'polypeptide(L)'
;MVLKKMNDIEIIDLTPETIADYGVCGYKDVEKHVELRKKIAWFKEYYPKGLRIKIIMSKTGGYQGMIEYIPGKYAHRPVKAEGYLFIHCVFVGFKKEYKGKGFASLLLDECEKDAKNNHMLGVTVVTRKGPFMANNTIFLNKGFQVVDQMKPDFQLLVKKFDPISKNPRFKLNSKALESTYQKGLYVLRSP
;
A
#
# COMPACT_ATOMS: atom_id res chain seq x y z
N MET A 1 6.73 -25.08 -14.79
CA MET A 1 6.15 -25.26 -13.42
C MET A 1 5.51 -24.00 -12.82
N VAL A 2 5.71 -22.81 -13.39
CA VAL A 2 5.17 -21.52 -12.88
C VAL A 2 3.68 -21.32 -13.22
N LEU A 3 3.22 -21.74 -14.38
CA LEU A 3 1.83 -21.53 -14.84
C LEU A 3 0.75 -22.27 -14.03
N LYS A 4 1.08 -23.37 -13.37
CA LYS A 4 0.11 -24.18 -12.60
C LYS A 4 -0.29 -23.55 -11.26
N LYS A 5 0.46 -22.55 -10.76
CA LYS A 5 0.21 -21.87 -9.47
C LYS A 5 -0.65 -20.61 -9.58
N MET A 6 -0.81 -20.01 -10.75
CA MET A 6 -1.66 -18.83 -10.93
C MET A 6 -3.16 -19.18 -10.93
N ASN A 7 -3.53 -20.42 -11.26
CA ASN A 7 -4.92 -20.89 -11.24
C ASN A 7 -5.46 -21.14 -9.82
N ASP A 8 -4.62 -21.06 -8.78
CA ASP A 8 -4.98 -21.30 -7.39
C ASP A 8 -5.16 -20.03 -6.57
N ILE A 9 -4.96 -18.86 -7.17
CA ILE A 9 -5.07 -17.56 -6.47
C ILE A 9 -6.24 -16.75 -7.02
N GLU A 10 -6.84 -15.98 -6.10
CA GLU A 10 -7.87 -15.00 -6.39
C GLU A 10 -7.49 -13.66 -5.78
N ILE A 11 -7.77 -12.57 -6.50
CA ILE A 11 -7.65 -11.21 -5.96
C ILE A 11 -9.04 -10.79 -5.54
N ILE A 12 -9.19 -10.43 -4.26
CA ILE A 12 -10.44 -9.99 -3.67
C ILE A 12 -10.31 -8.51 -3.33
N ASP A 13 -11.24 -7.71 -3.84
CA ASP A 13 -11.40 -6.31 -3.47
C ASP A 13 -12.27 -6.25 -2.20
N LEU A 14 -11.70 -5.79 -1.09
CA LEU A 14 -12.43 -5.71 0.17
C LEU A 14 -13.43 -4.57 0.14
N THR A 15 -14.61 -4.83 0.68
CA THR A 15 -15.68 -3.85 0.88
C THR A 15 -15.91 -3.60 2.37
N PRO A 16 -16.65 -2.53 2.75
CA PRO A 16 -17.05 -2.29 4.13
C PRO A 16 -17.75 -3.48 4.81
N GLU A 17 -18.42 -4.33 4.02
CA GLU A 17 -19.13 -5.52 4.49
C GLU A 17 -18.18 -6.70 4.72
N THR A 18 -17.21 -6.87 3.82
CA THR A 18 -16.36 -8.08 3.80
C THR A 18 -15.04 -7.94 4.54
N ILE A 19 -14.58 -6.71 4.85
CA ILE A 19 -13.26 -6.50 5.46
C ILE A 19 -13.10 -7.20 6.82
N ALA A 20 -14.17 -7.35 7.59
CA ALA A 20 -14.13 -8.04 8.88
C ALA A 20 -13.87 -9.55 8.73
N ASP A 21 -14.39 -10.17 7.66
CA ASP A 21 -14.29 -11.61 7.41
C ASP A 21 -12.89 -12.03 6.98
N TYR A 22 -12.23 -11.18 6.17
CA TYR A 22 -10.89 -11.44 5.66
C TYR A 22 -9.78 -10.94 6.58
N GLY A 23 -10.05 -9.89 7.36
CA GLY A 23 -9.06 -9.21 8.19
C GLY A 23 -8.08 -8.36 7.36
N VAL A 24 -7.09 -7.80 8.03
CA VAL A 24 -6.09 -6.90 7.44
C VAL A 24 -4.69 -7.25 7.96
N CYS A 25 -3.69 -7.24 7.09
CA CYS A 25 -2.29 -7.55 7.44
C CYS A 25 -2.11 -8.89 8.17
N GLY A 26 -2.94 -9.88 7.88
CA GLY A 26 -2.90 -11.20 8.51
C GLY A 26 -3.62 -11.30 9.87
N TYR A 27 -4.19 -10.21 10.38
CA TYR A 27 -5.03 -10.22 11.57
C TYR A 27 -6.49 -10.43 11.18
N LYS A 28 -7.17 -11.40 11.81
CA LYS A 28 -8.57 -11.74 11.52
C LYS A 28 -9.49 -11.60 12.73
N ASP A 29 -8.95 -11.74 13.93
CA ASP A 29 -9.74 -11.76 15.15
C ASP A 29 -10.00 -10.33 15.64
N VAL A 30 -11.16 -9.80 15.30
CA VAL A 30 -11.58 -8.44 15.67
C VAL A 30 -11.82 -8.29 17.18
N GLU A 31 -12.13 -9.37 17.87
CA GLU A 31 -12.35 -9.34 19.33
C GLU A 31 -11.03 -9.19 20.07
N LYS A 32 -9.98 -9.86 19.61
CA LYS A 32 -8.66 -9.83 20.24
C LYS A 32 -7.82 -8.61 19.88
N HIS A 33 -8.10 -7.95 18.73
CA HIS A 33 -7.22 -6.90 18.20
C HIS A 33 -7.95 -5.57 18.06
N VAL A 34 -7.77 -4.69 19.05
CA VAL A 34 -8.35 -3.32 19.04
C VAL A 34 -7.89 -2.54 17.81
N GLU A 35 -6.63 -2.71 17.41
CA GLU A 35 -6.05 -2.05 16.22
C GLU A 35 -6.77 -2.47 14.94
N LEU A 36 -7.18 -3.75 14.86
CA LEU A 36 -7.96 -4.23 13.70
C LEU A 36 -9.34 -3.58 13.67
N ARG A 37 -10.02 -3.43 14.80
CA ARG A 37 -11.31 -2.72 14.87
C ARG A 37 -11.18 -1.27 14.41
N LYS A 38 -10.14 -0.56 14.89
CA LYS A 38 -9.84 0.82 14.45
C LYS A 38 -9.56 0.89 12.95
N LYS A 39 -8.80 -0.07 12.43
CA LYS A 39 -8.48 -0.16 11.00
C LYS A 39 -9.72 -0.39 10.15
N ILE A 40 -10.61 -1.27 10.58
CA ILE A 40 -11.90 -1.53 9.91
C ILE A 40 -12.79 -0.27 9.91
N ALA A 41 -12.90 0.42 11.06
CA ALA A 41 -13.66 1.65 11.16
C ALA A 41 -13.12 2.73 10.21
N TRP A 42 -11.80 2.92 10.20
CA TRP A 42 -11.13 3.84 9.27
C TRP A 42 -11.34 3.44 7.81
N PHE A 43 -11.27 2.14 7.49
CA PHE A 43 -11.53 1.66 6.12
C PHE A 43 -12.96 2.02 5.69
N LYS A 44 -13.96 1.76 6.53
CA LYS A 44 -15.37 2.09 6.25
C LYS A 44 -15.57 3.58 6.01
N GLU A 45 -14.92 4.45 6.79
CA GLU A 45 -14.97 5.90 6.63
C GLU A 45 -14.34 6.37 5.31
N TYR A 46 -13.21 5.78 4.91
CA TYR A 46 -12.46 6.24 3.75
C TYR A 46 -12.77 5.49 2.45
N TYR A 47 -13.49 4.37 2.52
CA TYR A 47 -13.91 3.63 1.33
C TYR A 47 -14.68 4.50 0.31
N PRO A 48 -15.68 5.32 0.69
CA PRO A 48 -16.34 6.23 -0.24
C PRO A 48 -15.43 7.35 -0.76
N LYS A 49 -14.32 7.63 -0.07
CA LYS A 49 -13.28 8.57 -0.52
C LYS A 49 -12.26 7.93 -1.49
N GLY A 50 -12.44 6.65 -1.82
CA GLY A 50 -11.61 5.91 -2.76
C GLY A 50 -10.50 5.07 -2.13
N LEU A 51 -10.50 4.85 -0.81
CA LEU A 51 -9.62 3.87 -0.16
C LEU A 51 -9.98 2.47 -0.67
N ARG A 52 -8.96 1.71 -1.06
CA ARG A 52 -9.11 0.31 -1.48
C ARG A 52 -8.09 -0.56 -0.77
N ILE A 53 -8.53 -1.77 -0.43
CA ILE A 53 -7.66 -2.85 0.02
C ILE A 53 -7.98 -4.06 -0.86
N LYS A 54 -6.99 -4.54 -1.59
CA LYS A 54 -7.08 -5.79 -2.34
C LYS A 54 -6.19 -6.83 -1.69
N ILE A 55 -6.70 -8.05 -1.59
CA ILE A 55 -5.98 -9.17 -0.99
C ILE A 55 -5.80 -10.28 -2.02
N ILE A 56 -4.74 -11.07 -1.87
CA ILE A 56 -4.55 -12.32 -2.59
C ILE A 56 -4.92 -13.47 -1.66
N MET A 57 -5.87 -14.27 -2.09
CA MET A 57 -6.23 -15.53 -1.46
C MET A 57 -5.78 -16.71 -2.34
N SER A 58 -5.22 -17.73 -1.72
CA SER A 58 -4.97 -19.02 -2.36
C SER A 58 -5.97 -20.04 -1.84
N LYS A 59 -6.50 -20.88 -2.70
CA LYS A 59 -7.42 -21.96 -2.33
C LYS A 59 -6.83 -22.92 -1.31
N THR A 60 -5.51 -23.16 -1.42
CA THR A 60 -4.79 -24.13 -0.56
C THR A 60 -4.00 -23.45 0.55
N GLY A 61 -3.55 -22.21 0.36
CA GLY A 61 -2.65 -21.50 1.28
C GLY A 61 -3.30 -20.34 2.05
N GLY A 62 -4.57 -20.02 1.80
CA GLY A 62 -5.28 -18.94 2.44
C GLY A 62 -4.73 -17.56 2.04
N TYR A 63 -4.69 -16.63 3.00
CA TYR A 63 -4.24 -15.25 2.80
C TYR A 63 -2.76 -15.19 2.42
N GLN A 64 -2.44 -14.54 1.28
CA GLN A 64 -1.09 -14.48 0.71
C GLN A 64 -0.47 -13.08 0.75
N GLY A 65 -1.27 -12.05 0.71
CA GLY A 65 -0.79 -10.68 0.72
C GLY A 65 -1.90 -9.67 0.47
N MET A 66 -1.55 -8.39 0.58
CA MET A 66 -2.47 -7.28 0.32
C MET A 66 -1.76 -6.06 -0.23
N ILE A 67 -2.55 -5.20 -0.85
CA ILE A 67 -2.20 -3.81 -1.14
C ILE A 67 -3.29 -2.88 -0.63
N GLU A 68 -2.89 -1.73 -0.11
CA GLU A 68 -3.77 -0.66 0.34
C GLU A 68 -3.37 0.64 -0.32
N TYR A 69 -4.32 1.34 -0.93
CA TYR A 69 -4.10 2.61 -1.60
C TYR A 69 -5.34 3.52 -1.55
N ILE A 70 -5.10 4.81 -1.74
CA ILE A 70 -6.12 5.85 -1.67
C ILE A 70 -5.77 6.98 -2.65
N PRO A 71 -6.73 7.78 -3.15
CA PRO A 71 -6.40 9.02 -3.84
C PRO A 71 -5.49 9.91 -3.01
N GLY A 72 -4.40 10.39 -3.60
CA GLY A 72 -3.30 11.05 -2.89
C GLY A 72 -3.68 12.31 -2.11
N LYS A 73 -4.82 12.96 -2.46
CA LYS A 73 -5.38 14.06 -1.67
C LYS A 73 -5.79 13.65 -0.25
N TYR A 74 -6.06 12.35 -0.04
CA TYR A 74 -6.43 11.76 1.25
C TYR A 74 -5.31 10.92 1.87
N ALA A 75 -4.09 10.97 1.32
CA ALA A 75 -2.96 10.22 1.86
C ALA A 75 -2.66 10.59 3.32
N HIS A 76 -2.55 9.58 4.19
CA HIS A 76 -2.16 9.74 5.60
C HIS A 76 -0.64 9.81 5.75
N ARG A 77 0.02 10.45 4.81
CA ARG A 77 1.48 10.71 4.80
C ARG A 77 1.70 12.17 4.49
N PRO A 78 2.80 12.77 4.95
CA PRO A 78 3.13 14.16 4.67
C PRO A 78 3.59 14.35 3.21
N VAL A 79 2.71 14.04 2.27
CA VAL A 79 2.96 14.16 0.83
C VAL A 79 1.91 15.05 0.16
N LYS A 80 2.31 15.76 -0.88
CA LYS A 80 1.44 16.41 -1.86
C LYS A 80 1.39 15.50 -3.09
N ALA A 81 0.30 14.74 -3.23
CA ALA A 81 0.14 13.72 -4.25
C ALA A 81 -1.25 13.76 -4.92
N GLU A 82 -1.83 14.95 -4.99
CA GLU A 82 -3.10 15.16 -5.70
C GLU A 82 -2.98 14.68 -7.15
N GLY A 83 -4.01 13.96 -7.62
CA GLY A 83 -4.04 13.34 -8.94
C GLY A 83 -3.40 11.95 -9.03
N TYR A 84 -2.72 11.47 -8.00
CA TYR A 84 -2.12 10.12 -7.94
C TYR A 84 -2.91 9.20 -7.02
N LEU A 85 -2.86 7.87 -7.26
CA LEU A 85 -3.13 6.91 -6.21
C LEU A 85 -1.89 6.79 -5.31
N PHE A 86 -2.10 6.87 -4.00
CA PHE A 86 -1.04 6.73 -3.00
C PHE A 86 -1.12 5.36 -2.34
N ILE A 87 -0.06 4.56 -2.45
CA ILE A 87 0.04 3.27 -1.78
C ILE A 87 0.46 3.49 -0.33
N HIS A 88 -0.40 3.09 0.61
CA HIS A 88 -0.11 3.09 2.04
C HIS A 88 0.68 1.85 2.47
N CYS A 89 0.30 0.70 1.92
CA CYS A 89 0.91 -0.59 2.28
C CYS A 89 0.89 -1.54 1.08
N VAL A 90 1.95 -2.27 0.90
CA VAL A 90 1.97 -3.51 0.13
C VAL A 90 2.69 -4.56 0.97
N PHE A 91 2.07 -5.71 1.11
CA PHE A 91 2.55 -6.77 1.98
C PHE A 91 2.30 -8.12 1.32
N VAL A 92 3.30 -8.99 1.35
CA VAL A 92 3.19 -10.39 0.96
C VAL A 92 3.61 -11.25 2.15
N GLY A 93 2.86 -12.29 2.41
CA GLY A 93 2.87 -13.10 3.64
C GLY A 93 4.24 -13.40 4.24
N PHE A 94 4.26 -13.65 5.54
CA PHE A 94 5.46 -13.85 6.36
C PHE A 94 6.26 -15.12 5.99
N LYS A 95 5.61 -16.13 5.41
CA LYS A 95 6.25 -17.40 5.11
C LYS A 95 7.14 -17.29 3.87
N LYS A 96 8.31 -17.94 3.93
CA LYS A 96 9.28 -17.97 2.81
C LYS A 96 8.65 -18.49 1.51
N GLU A 97 7.73 -19.45 1.60
CA GLU A 97 7.03 -20.05 0.47
C GLU A 97 6.19 -19.07 -0.35
N TYR A 98 5.88 -17.88 0.20
CA TYR A 98 5.12 -16.83 -0.47
C TYR A 98 6.02 -15.75 -1.10
N LYS A 99 7.32 -15.78 -0.82
CA LYS A 99 8.28 -14.84 -1.39
C LYS A 99 8.70 -15.28 -2.80
N GLY A 100 9.02 -14.33 -3.65
CA GLY A 100 9.54 -14.60 -5.01
C GLY A 100 8.51 -15.14 -6.00
N LYS A 101 7.21 -15.22 -5.64
CA LYS A 101 6.14 -15.73 -6.54
C LYS A 101 5.44 -14.65 -7.35
N GLY A 102 5.93 -13.43 -7.33
CA GLY A 102 5.34 -12.32 -8.09
C GLY A 102 4.08 -11.70 -7.48
N PHE A 103 3.62 -12.14 -6.30
CA PHE A 103 2.37 -11.64 -5.70
C PHE A 103 2.37 -10.13 -5.44
N ALA A 104 3.51 -9.57 -5.01
CA ALA A 104 3.60 -8.14 -4.83
C ALA A 104 3.53 -7.39 -6.16
N SER A 105 4.12 -7.95 -7.23
CA SER A 105 3.99 -7.40 -8.58
C SER A 105 2.54 -7.41 -9.06
N LEU A 106 1.84 -8.51 -8.83
CA LEU A 106 0.43 -8.67 -9.20
C LEU A 106 -0.47 -7.64 -8.47
N LEU A 107 -0.23 -7.41 -7.17
CA LEU A 107 -0.95 -6.40 -6.40
C LEU A 107 -0.67 -4.97 -6.91
N LEU A 108 0.57 -4.68 -7.31
CA LEU A 108 0.91 -3.40 -7.92
C LEU A 108 0.23 -3.22 -9.28
N ASP A 109 0.12 -4.27 -10.10
CA ASP A 109 -0.59 -4.24 -11.38
C ASP A 109 -2.08 -3.92 -11.19
N GLU A 110 -2.72 -4.47 -10.17
CA GLU A 110 -4.10 -4.13 -9.82
C GLU A 110 -4.25 -2.67 -9.38
N CYS A 111 -3.32 -2.15 -8.58
CA CYS A 111 -3.33 -0.74 -8.21
C CYS A 111 -3.16 0.17 -9.43
N GLU A 112 -2.25 -0.16 -10.35
CA GLU A 112 -2.05 0.59 -11.59
C GLU A 112 -3.28 0.55 -12.49
N LYS A 113 -3.95 -0.60 -12.59
CA LYS A 113 -5.20 -0.76 -13.33
C LYS A 113 -6.30 0.14 -12.76
N ASP A 114 -6.47 0.14 -11.44
CA ASP A 114 -7.45 1.01 -10.79
C ASP A 114 -7.10 2.50 -10.96
N ALA A 115 -5.81 2.85 -10.90
CA ALA A 115 -5.36 4.21 -11.14
C ALA A 115 -5.74 4.69 -12.56
N LYS A 116 -5.53 3.85 -13.57
CA LYS A 116 -5.91 4.15 -14.96
C LYS A 116 -7.42 4.27 -15.13
N ASN A 117 -8.19 3.32 -14.55
CA ASN A 117 -9.65 3.33 -14.62
C ASN A 117 -10.26 4.58 -13.95
N ASN A 118 -9.59 5.14 -12.95
CA ASN A 118 -10.01 6.36 -12.27
C ASN A 118 -9.32 7.63 -12.82
N HIS A 119 -8.74 7.58 -14.02
CA HIS A 119 -8.08 8.70 -14.70
C HIS A 119 -7.03 9.41 -13.84
N MET A 120 -6.33 8.66 -12.99
CA MET A 120 -5.24 9.19 -12.18
C MET A 120 -3.98 9.42 -13.03
N LEU A 121 -3.15 10.37 -12.63
CA LEU A 121 -1.88 10.69 -13.29
C LEU A 121 -0.82 9.59 -13.15
N GLY A 122 -1.05 8.66 -12.22
CA GLY A 122 -0.15 7.57 -11.90
C GLY A 122 -0.31 7.06 -10.48
N VAL A 123 0.71 6.34 -10.01
CA VAL A 123 0.75 5.75 -8.68
C VAL A 123 2.00 6.24 -7.94
N THR A 124 1.90 6.51 -6.65
CA THR A 124 3.01 6.97 -5.82
C THR A 124 3.07 6.24 -4.49
N VAL A 125 4.26 6.16 -3.90
CA VAL A 125 4.51 5.45 -2.65
C VAL A 125 5.68 6.08 -1.90
N VAL A 126 5.64 6.04 -0.57
CA VAL A 126 6.81 6.33 0.27
C VAL A 126 7.47 5.03 0.69
N THR A 127 8.78 4.95 0.52
CA THR A 127 9.61 3.82 0.95
C THR A 127 10.71 4.28 1.88
N ARG A 128 11.29 3.35 2.64
CA ARG A 128 12.54 3.53 3.38
C ARG A 128 13.27 2.21 3.56
N LYS A 129 14.56 2.28 3.91
CA LYS A 129 15.32 1.10 4.35
C LYS A 129 14.93 0.75 5.78
N GLY A 130 14.64 -0.51 6.03
CA GLY A 130 14.39 -1.00 7.39
C GLY A 130 13.09 -1.80 7.54
N PRO A 131 12.79 -2.24 8.76
CA PRO A 131 11.60 -3.04 9.03
C PRO A 131 10.30 -2.24 8.82
N PHE A 132 9.22 -2.94 8.55
CA PHE A 132 7.84 -2.41 8.45
C PHE A 132 7.53 -1.51 7.27
N MET A 133 8.46 -1.33 6.32
CA MET A 133 8.17 -0.67 5.04
C MET A 133 8.67 -1.52 3.87
N ALA A 134 7.97 -1.44 2.75
CA ALA A 134 8.40 -2.09 1.54
C ALA A 134 9.73 -1.46 1.05
N ASN A 135 10.66 -2.32 0.65
CA ASN A 135 11.89 -1.87 0.00
C ASN A 135 11.55 -1.24 -1.36
N ASN A 136 12.31 -0.22 -1.76
CA ASN A 136 12.13 0.46 -3.05
C ASN A 136 12.35 -0.46 -4.26
N THR A 137 13.13 -1.53 -4.12
CA THR A 137 13.52 -2.44 -5.22
C THR A 137 12.32 -2.95 -6.01
N ILE A 138 11.25 -3.35 -5.32
CA ILE A 138 10.06 -3.86 -6.02
C ILE A 138 9.39 -2.79 -6.88
N PHE A 139 9.36 -1.54 -6.42
CA PHE A 139 8.78 -0.42 -7.14
C PHE A 139 9.67 -0.01 -8.31
N LEU A 140 11.00 0.07 -8.11
CA LEU A 140 11.96 0.36 -9.17
C LEU A 140 11.86 -0.66 -10.30
N ASN A 141 11.78 -1.95 -9.97
CA ASN A 141 11.59 -3.03 -10.96
C ASN A 141 10.25 -2.95 -11.71
N LYS A 142 9.26 -2.22 -11.17
CA LYS A 142 7.97 -1.95 -11.80
C LYS A 142 7.93 -0.59 -12.54
N GLY A 143 9.08 0.07 -12.70
CA GLY A 143 9.22 1.32 -13.44
C GLY A 143 8.88 2.58 -12.64
N PHE A 144 8.78 2.49 -11.32
CA PHE A 144 8.73 3.68 -10.48
C PHE A 144 10.08 4.39 -10.46
N GLN A 145 10.06 5.69 -10.25
CA GLN A 145 11.24 6.54 -10.14
C GLN A 145 11.22 7.30 -8.82
N VAL A 146 12.38 7.48 -8.20
CA VAL A 146 12.52 8.34 -7.01
C VAL A 146 12.42 9.79 -7.48
N VAL A 147 11.48 10.54 -6.91
CA VAL A 147 11.23 11.95 -7.29
C VAL A 147 11.44 12.93 -6.16
N ASP A 148 11.48 12.45 -4.92
CA ASP A 148 11.75 13.27 -3.76
C ASP A 148 12.33 12.43 -2.62
N GLN A 149 13.06 13.07 -1.72
CA GLN A 149 13.70 12.41 -0.58
C GLN A 149 13.58 13.25 0.68
N MET A 150 13.49 12.60 1.83
CA MET A 150 13.43 13.24 3.12
C MET A 150 14.22 12.45 4.15
N LYS A 151 14.96 13.17 4.99
CA LYS A 151 15.71 12.57 6.10
C LYS A 151 14.78 11.76 7.02
N PRO A 152 15.28 10.65 7.62
CA PRO A 152 16.66 10.16 7.47
C PRO A 152 16.91 9.39 6.19
N ASP A 153 15.92 8.67 5.62
CA ASP A 153 16.08 7.74 4.51
C ASP A 153 14.77 7.50 3.73
N PHE A 154 13.80 8.40 3.89
CA PHE A 154 12.53 8.29 3.15
C PHE A 154 12.72 8.68 1.69
N GLN A 155 12.15 7.87 0.81
CA GLN A 155 12.09 8.11 -0.63
C GLN A 155 10.63 8.14 -1.08
N LEU A 156 10.27 9.15 -1.84
CA LEU A 156 8.99 9.22 -2.54
C LEU A 156 9.20 8.74 -3.98
N LEU A 157 8.51 7.68 -4.34
CA LEU A 157 8.57 7.11 -5.67
C LEU A 157 7.25 7.35 -6.39
N VAL A 158 7.34 7.49 -7.71
CA VAL A 158 6.18 7.65 -8.59
C VAL A 158 6.34 6.85 -9.87
N LYS A 159 5.25 6.27 -10.34
CA LYS A 159 5.09 5.80 -11.72
C LYS A 159 4.02 6.65 -12.38
N LYS A 160 4.44 7.54 -13.27
CA LYS A 160 3.55 8.42 -14.03
C LYS A 160 3.02 7.71 -15.27
N PHE A 161 1.75 7.96 -15.62
CA PHE A 161 1.19 7.50 -16.88
C PHE A 161 1.38 8.51 -18.00
N ASP A 162 1.49 9.80 -17.62
CA ASP A 162 1.90 10.88 -18.50
C ASP A 162 3.19 11.52 -17.97
N PRO A 163 4.29 11.46 -18.73
CA PRO A 163 5.60 11.99 -18.31
C PRO A 163 5.62 13.47 -17.95
N ILE A 164 4.74 14.28 -18.55
CA ILE A 164 4.68 15.73 -18.29
C ILE A 164 3.96 16.09 -16.99
N SER A 165 3.24 15.15 -16.39
CA SER A 165 2.54 15.37 -15.13
C SER A 165 3.50 15.81 -14.02
N LYS A 166 3.04 16.74 -13.17
CA LYS A 166 3.83 17.26 -12.04
C LYS A 166 4.15 16.16 -11.03
N ASN A 167 5.40 16.07 -10.62
CA ASN A 167 5.81 15.09 -9.60
C ASN A 167 5.12 15.34 -8.27
N PRO A 168 4.71 14.27 -7.56
CA PRO A 168 4.37 14.37 -6.15
C PRO A 168 5.61 14.77 -5.34
N ARG A 169 5.41 15.35 -4.15
CA ARG A 169 6.51 15.80 -3.28
C ARG A 169 6.15 15.65 -1.81
N PHE A 170 7.14 15.59 -0.94
CA PHE A 170 6.90 15.68 0.49
C PHE A 170 6.34 17.05 0.88
N LYS A 171 5.49 17.09 1.90
CA LYS A 171 5.10 18.34 2.56
C LYS A 171 6.27 18.74 3.44
N LEU A 172 6.83 19.93 3.21
CA LEU A 172 7.88 20.50 4.05
C LEU A 172 7.27 20.90 5.41
N ASN A 173 7.22 19.95 6.33
CA ASN A 173 6.92 20.21 7.73
C ASN A 173 7.91 19.40 8.58
N SER A 174 9.15 19.93 8.67
CA SER A 174 10.26 19.34 9.42
C SER A 174 9.91 19.01 10.87
N LYS A 175 9.12 19.84 11.55
CA LYS A 175 8.75 19.66 12.96
C LYS A 175 7.88 18.42 13.23
N ALA A 176 6.94 18.08 12.36
CA ALA A 176 6.08 16.91 12.56
C ALA A 176 6.84 15.58 12.39
N LEU A 177 7.85 15.57 11.53
CA LEU A 177 8.69 14.40 11.29
C LEU A 177 9.76 14.20 12.35
N GLU A 178 10.37 15.27 12.85
CA GLU A 178 11.32 15.19 13.95
C GLU A 178 10.66 14.70 15.24
N SER A 179 9.46 15.23 15.59
CA SER A 179 8.74 14.78 16.77
C SER A 179 8.29 13.31 16.68
N THR A 180 7.96 12.87 15.51
CA THR A 180 7.56 11.49 15.23
C THR A 180 8.74 10.53 15.23
N TYR A 181 9.90 11.00 14.79
CA TYR A 181 11.12 10.25 14.76
C TYR A 181 11.77 10.10 16.14
N GLN A 182 11.75 11.16 16.96
CA GLN A 182 12.26 11.11 18.35
C GLN A 182 11.46 10.16 19.25
N LYS A 183 10.19 9.95 18.97
CA LYS A 183 9.36 8.93 19.65
C LYS A 183 9.49 7.52 19.08
N GLY A 184 10.32 7.36 18.07
CA GLY A 184 10.95 6.06 17.70
C GLY A 184 10.05 4.99 17.14
N LEU A 185 8.79 5.26 16.73
CA LEU A 185 8.07 4.05 16.55
C LEU A 185 6.89 3.98 15.60
N TYR A 186 6.03 4.92 15.52
CA TYR A 186 4.68 4.43 15.30
C TYR A 186 3.92 5.06 14.17
N VAL A 187 4.58 5.83 13.40
CA VAL A 187 3.88 6.75 12.52
C VAL A 187 3.58 6.21 11.15
N LEU A 188 4.13 5.09 10.83
CA LEU A 188 4.05 4.56 9.48
C LEU A 188 3.01 3.44 9.32
N ARG A 189 2.23 3.20 10.35
CA ARG A 189 1.00 2.43 10.21
C ARG A 189 -0.14 3.40 9.93
N SER A 190 -0.89 3.16 8.86
CA SER A 190 -2.22 3.75 8.73
C SER A 190 -3.00 3.51 10.02
N PRO A 191 -3.86 4.44 10.46
CA PRO A 191 -4.66 4.23 11.64
C PRO A 191 -5.43 2.93 11.61
#